data_bdef28b40e226decad50cfa89508e48a
#
_entry.id   bdef28b40e226decad50cfa89508e48a
#
_cell.length_a   1.000
_cell.length_b   1.000
_cell.length_c   1.000
_cell.angle_alpha   90.00
_cell.angle_beta   90.00
_cell.angle_gamma   90.00
#
_symmetry.space_group_name_H-M   'P 1'
#
loop_
_entity.id
_entity.type
_entity.pdbx_description
1 polymer ?
#
loop_
_entity_poly.entity_id
_entity_poly.type
_entity_poly.pdbx_seq_one_letter_code
_entity_poly.pdbx_strand_id
1 'polypeptide(L)'
;MHKLLNMQALNEYGLIRFSFLFEKSDEFKTIQNIIYDYRKDIEKVEIPEQFRHTYLLFQGLMDNNDDFIDKVAYFANVAIFIETYEDKKFGIFTSDIIIIDKNKEYISNTEQIFLYSFETKKKYDYIGKEKGGLKFNINDKMIIVGDDEIIIDKDFYSNGGIFNFPLKSFDVSTINRNVFTGENGKFSVKNIEVYCFSQYQYNL
;
A
#
# COMPACT_ATOMS: atom_id res chain seq x y z
N MET A 1 12.89 -17.49 -21.60
CA MET A 1 12.76 -16.03 -21.80
C MET A 1 11.31 -15.60 -22.06
N HIS A 2 10.31 -16.19 -21.37
CA HIS A 2 8.87 -15.90 -21.60
C HIS A 2 8.05 -15.66 -20.31
N LYS A 3 8.68 -15.33 -19.17
CA LYS A 3 7.94 -15.16 -17.88
C LYS A 3 7.74 -13.71 -17.40
N LEU A 4 8.21 -12.72 -18.15
CA LEU A 4 8.24 -11.32 -17.70
C LEU A 4 7.13 -10.41 -18.26
N LEU A 5 6.12 -10.96 -18.94
CA LEU A 5 5.16 -10.14 -19.70
C LEU A 5 3.84 -9.84 -18.99
N ASN A 6 3.62 -10.22 -17.73
CA ASN A 6 2.26 -10.27 -17.21
C ASN A 6 1.80 -9.10 -16.34
N MET A 7 2.65 -8.14 -16.00
CA MET A 7 2.19 -6.93 -15.31
C MET A 7 2.96 -5.71 -15.80
N GLN A 8 2.33 -5.00 -16.69
CA GLN A 8 2.83 -3.70 -17.18
C GLN A 8 2.04 -2.59 -16.49
N ALA A 9 2.72 -1.72 -15.78
CA ALA A 9 2.18 -0.45 -15.34
C ALA A 9 2.88 0.69 -16.09
N LEU A 10 2.12 1.70 -16.49
CA LEU A 10 2.68 2.92 -17.04
C LEU A 10 3.06 3.86 -15.89
N ASN A 11 4.25 4.43 -15.92
CA ASN A 11 4.58 5.52 -15.04
C ASN A 11 4.12 6.87 -15.64
N GLU A 12 4.33 7.96 -14.92
CA GLU A 12 3.98 9.32 -15.31
C GLU A 12 4.61 9.78 -16.66
N TYR A 13 5.66 9.09 -17.11
CA TYR A 13 6.33 9.34 -18.39
C TYR A 13 5.93 8.36 -19.50
N GLY A 14 4.90 7.53 -19.25
CA GLY A 14 4.47 6.52 -20.22
C GLY A 14 5.43 5.34 -20.36
N LEU A 15 6.43 5.21 -19.48
CA LEU A 15 7.37 4.11 -19.50
C LEU A 15 6.72 2.86 -18.87
N ILE A 16 6.90 1.73 -19.54
CA ILE A 16 6.44 0.44 -19.05
C ILE A 16 7.34 0.04 -17.88
N ARG A 17 6.76 -0.14 -16.69
CA ARG A 17 7.43 -0.71 -15.53
C ARG A 17 6.88 -2.10 -15.23
N PHE A 18 7.76 -2.97 -14.77
CA PHE A 18 7.40 -4.31 -14.32
C PHE A 18 7.37 -4.34 -12.80
N SER A 19 6.33 -4.97 -12.24
CA SER A 19 6.31 -5.25 -10.82
C SER A 19 7.39 -6.26 -10.46
N PHE A 20 8.14 -6.00 -9.40
CA PHE A 20 9.05 -6.97 -8.79
C PHE A 20 8.36 -7.74 -7.65
N LEU A 21 7.26 -7.19 -7.12
CA LEU A 21 6.56 -7.77 -5.99
C LEU A 21 5.53 -8.82 -6.42
N PHE A 22 4.93 -8.62 -7.59
CA PHE A 22 3.90 -9.50 -8.14
C PHE A 22 4.43 -10.32 -9.31
N GLU A 23 5.13 -11.42 -9.01
CA GLU A 23 5.56 -12.37 -10.04
C GLU A 23 4.37 -13.13 -10.67
N LYS A 24 3.26 -13.23 -9.93
CA LYS A 24 2.06 -13.95 -10.35
C LYS A 24 0.90 -12.99 -10.57
N SER A 25 0.38 -12.95 -11.78
CA SER A 25 -0.78 -12.14 -12.15
C SER A 25 -2.03 -12.43 -11.31
N ASP A 26 -2.17 -13.66 -10.81
CA ASP A 26 -3.35 -14.08 -10.04
C ASP A 26 -3.40 -13.46 -8.64
N GLU A 27 -2.24 -13.26 -7.98
CA GLU A 27 -2.17 -12.55 -6.69
C GLU A 27 -2.64 -11.11 -6.84
N PHE A 28 -2.17 -10.44 -7.89
CA PHE A 28 -2.55 -9.06 -8.15
C PHE A 28 -4.04 -8.92 -8.49
N LYS A 29 -4.58 -9.82 -9.33
CA LYS A 29 -6.01 -9.84 -9.63
C LYS A 29 -6.87 -10.04 -8.39
N THR A 30 -6.44 -10.92 -7.49
CA THR A 30 -7.14 -11.15 -6.23
C THR A 30 -7.24 -9.88 -5.41
N ILE A 31 -6.12 -9.16 -5.25
CA ILE A 31 -6.10 -7.88 -4.52
C ILE A 31 -6.89 -6.81 -5.25
N GLN A 32 -6.75 -6.73 -6.57
CA GLN A 32 -7.51 -5.79 -7.37
C GLN A 32 -9.01 -5.96 -7.15
N ASN A 33 -9.51 -7.19 -7.15
CA ASN A 33 -10.91 -7.48 -6.86
C ASN A 33 -11.30 -7.06 -5.45
N ILE A 34 -10.49 -7.38 -4.44
CA ILE A 34 -10.75 -6.98 -3.04
C ILE A 34 -10.85 -5.45 -2.92
N ILE A 35 -9.95 -4.71 -3.57
CA ILE A 35 -9.97 -3.24 -3.54
C ILE A 35 -11.21 -2.69 -4.24
N TYR A 36 -11.58 -3.21 -5.41
CA TYR A 36 -12.77 -2.74 -6.12
C TYR A 36 -14.07 -3.12 -5.44
N ASP A 37 -14.13 -4.29 -4.79
CA ASP A 37 -15.29 -4.70 -3.98
C ASP A 37 -15.42 -3.79 -2.75
N TYR A 38 -14.32 -3.49 -2.07
CA TYR A 38 -14.29 -2.55 -0.96
C TYR A 38 -14.74 -1.15 -1.39
N ARG A 39 -14.26 -0.66 -2.52
CA ARG A 39 -14.72 0.62 -3.09
C ARG A 39 -16.20 0.63 -3.45
N LYS A 40 -16.71 -0.46 -4.01
CA LYS A 40 -18.14 -0.61 -4.28
C LYS A 40 -18.97 -0.44 -3.01
N ASP A 41 -18.51 -1.03 -1.91
CA ASP A 41 -19.20 -0.93 -0.60
C ASP A 41 -19.17 0.49 -0.03
N ILE A 42 -18.09 1.24 -0.26
CA ILE A 42 -17.92 2.62 0.22
C ILE A 42 -18.59 3.62 -0.71
N GLU A 43 -18.22 3.60 -1.98
CA GLU A 43 -18.64 4.58 -2.99
C GLU A 43 -20.05 4.32 -3.49
N LYS A 44 -20.63 3.12 -3.20
CA LYS A 44 -21.92 2.65 -3.69
C LYS A 44 -22.03 2.64 -5.22
N VAL A 45 -20.88 2.54 -5.90
CA VAL A 45 -20.76 2.50 -7.36
C VAL A 45 -20.04 1.24 -7.78
N GLU A 46 -20.64 0.48 -8.68
CA GLU A 46 -19.98 -0.66 -9.31
C GLU A 46 -19.13 -0.19 -10.49
N ILE A 47 -17.84 -0.51 -10.45
CA ILE A 47 -16.91 -0.21 -11.54
C ILE A 47 -16.74 -1.46 -12.40
N PRO A 48 -17.30 -1.48 -13.63
CA PRO A 48 -17.10 -2.59 -14.55
C PRO A 48 -15.61 -2.87 -14.81
N GLU A 49 -15.26 -4.15 -15.02
CA GLU A 49 -13.86 -4.59 -15.12
C GLU A 49 -13.06 -3.83 -16.18
N GLN A 50 -13.68 -3.52 -17.34
CA GLN A 50 -13.03 -2.77 -18.41
C GLN A 50 -12.64 -1.33 -18.04
N PHE A 51 -13.19 -0.77 -16.95
CA PHE A 51 -12.88 0.57 -16.46
C PHE A 51 -11.99 0.55 -15.21
N ARG A 52 -11.49 -0.62 -14.81
CA ARG A 52 -10.57 -0.77 -13.68
C ARG A 52 -9.15 -0.57 -14.16
N HIS A 53 -8.57 0.58 -13.81
CA HIS A 53 -7.20 0.92 -14.16
C HIS A 53 -6.31 0.93 -12.92
N THR A 54 -5.09 0.45 -13.08
CA THR A 54 -4.11 0.41 -12.01
C THR A 54 -2.80 1.00 -12.50
N TYR A 55 -2.26 1.95 -11.76
CA TYR A 55 -1.04 2.66 -12.08
C TYR A 55 0.00 2.41 -10.99
N LEU A 56 1.22 2.06 -11.38
CA LEU A 56 2.36 1.99 -10.47
C LEU A 56 2.91 3.41 -10.27
N LEU A 57 2.76 3.94 -9.07
CA LEU A 57 3.20 5.29 -8.71
C LEU A 57 4.65 5.31 -8.23
N PHE A 58 5.01 4.34 -7.39
CA PHE A 58 6.32 4.27 -6.76
C PHE A 58 6.81 2.82 -6.70
N GLN A 59 8.12 2.65 -6.93
CA GLN A 59 8.79 1.36 -6.86
C GLN A 59 10.16 1.54 -6.18
N GLY A 60 10.26 1.09 -4.94
CA GLY A 60 11.43 1.35 -4.10
C GLY A 60 12.77 0.92 -4.69
N LEU A 61 12.81 -0.19 -5.46
CA LEU A 61 14.02 -0.65 -6.13
C LEU A 61 14.49 0.25 -7.29
N MET A 62 13.63 1.11 -7.80
CA MET A 62 13.89 1.94 -8.99
C MET A 62 13.84 3.43 -8.72
N ASP A 63 13.04 3.84 -7.74
CA ASP A 63 12.77 5.23 -7.42
C ASP A 63 13.62 5.68 -6.22
N ASN A 64 13.89 6.99 -6.13
CA ASN A 64 14.50 7.56 -4.94
C ASN A 64 13.43 7.65 -3.82
N ASN A 65 13.78 7.24 -2.61
CA ASN A 65 12.89 7.31 -1.45
C ASN A 65 12.43 8.74 -1.14
N ASP A 66 13.25 9.75 -1.44
CA ASP A 66 12.90 11.17 -1.26
C ASP A 66 11.75 11.61 -2.18
N ASP A 67 11.56 10.93 -3.32
CA ASP A 67 10.49 11.24 -4.28
C ASP A 67 9.16 10.56 -3.92
N PHE A 68 9.13 9.69 -2.89
CA PHE A 68 7.95 8.91 -2.52
C PHE A 68 6.69 9.77 -2.41
N ILE A 69 6.76 10.82 -1.59
CA ILE A 69 5.58 11.64 -1.31
C ILE A 69 5.10 12.42 -2.54
N ASP A 70 6.02 12.91 -3.37
CA ASP A 70 5.69 13.64 -4.60
C ASP A 70 5.03 12.71 -5.63
N LYS A 71 5.40 11.43 -5.67
CA LYS A 71 4.83 10.44 -6.58
C LYS A 71 3.45 9.93 -6.16
N VAL A 72 3.14 9.95 -4.87
CA VAL A 72 1.84 9.47 -4.37
C VAL A 72 0.84 10.59 -4.09
N ALA A 73 1.31 11.84 -4.05
CA ALA A 73 0.46 13.00 -3.80
C ALA A 73 -0.64 13.15 -4.85
N TYR A 74 -1.80 13.60 -4.41
CA TYR A 74 -2.99 13.88 -5.21
C TYR A 74 -3.68 12.66 -5.85
N PHE A 75 -3.21 11.46 -5.56
CA PHE A 75 -3.91 10.23 -5.92
C PHE A 75 -4.84 9.76 -4.80
N ALA A 76 -5.97 9.17 -5.19
CA ALA A 76 -6.89 8.46 -4.30
C ALA A 76 -6.82 6.96 -4.57
N ASN A 77 -7.40 6.16 -3.67
CA ASN A 77 -7.45 4.71 -3.82
C ASN A 77 -6.05 4.10 -3.99
N VAL A 78 -5.18 4.46 -3.08
CA VAL A 78 -3.77 4.06 -3.11
C VAL A 78 -3.56 2.79 -2.28
N ALA A 79 -2.86 1.83 -2.86
CA ALA A 79 -2.39 0.64 -2.16
C ALA A 79 -0.87 0.61 -2.14
N ILE A 80 -0.32 0.35 -0.97
CA ILE A 80 1.11 0.19 -0.72
C ILE A 80 1.36 -1.27 -0.42
N PHE A 81 2.21 -1.92 -1.19
CA PHE A 81 2.57 -3.32 -0.98
C PHE A 81 4.02 -3.43 -0.55
N ILE A 82 4.26 -4.25 0.45
CA ILE A 82 5.55 -4.42 1.10
C ILE A 82 5.91 -5.89 1.09
N GLU A 83 7.11 -6.19 0.64
CA GLU A 83 7.76 -7.49 0.77
C GLU A 83 8.93 -7.37 1.74
N THR A 84 9.04 -8.31 2.66
CA THR A 84 10.12 -8.37 3.64
C THR A 84 11.16 -9.43 3.26
N TYR A 85 12.36 -9.34 3.82
CA TYR A 85 13.39 -10.37 3.66
C TYR A 85 13.03 -11.69 4.36
N GLU A 86 12.04 -11.68 5.24
CA GLU A 86 11.45 -12.87 5.87
C GLU A 86 10.37 -13.54 5.00
N ASP A 87 10.32 -13.20 3.70
CA ASP A 87 9.36 -13.68 2.70
C ASP A 87 7.89 -13.43 3.07
N LYS A 88 7.64 -12.38 3.87
CA LYS A 88 6.28 -11.92 4.16
C LYS A 88 5.89 -10.81 3.20
N LYS A 89 4.59 -10.84 2.80
CA LYS A 89 3.99 -9.79 1.98
C LYS A 89 2.75 -9.27 2.65
N PHE A 90 2.60 -7.96 2.69
CA PHE A 90 1.38 -7.31 3.16
C PHE A 90 1.09 -6.03 2.39
N GLY A 91 -0.14 -5.59 2.47
CA GLY A 91 -0.60 -4.37 1.80
C GLY A 91 -1.32 -3.44 2.77
N ILE A 92 -1.26 -2.15 2.47
CA ILE A 92 -1.98 -1.08 3.15
C ILE A 92 -2.78 -0.37 2.07
N PHE A 93 -4.08 -0.22 2.24
CA PHE A 93 -4.93 0.49 1.31
C PHE A 93 -5.59 1.68 1.98
N THR A 94 -5.74 2.78 1.25
CA THR A 94 -6.59 3.93 1.61
C THR A 94 -7.39 4.38 0.42
N SER A 95 -8.66 4.72 0.64
CA SER A 95 -9.50 5.37 -0.37
C SER A 95 -9.33 6.90 -0.40
N ASP A 96 -8.66 7.46 0.60
CA ASP A 96 -8.47 8.91 0.73
C ASP A 96 -7.64 9.49 -0.42
N ILE A 97 -7.88 10.77 -0.71
CA ILE A 97 -7.00 11.54 -1.59
C ILE A 97 -5.80 11.98 -0.76
N ILE A 98 -4.61 11.68 -1.22
CA ILE A 98 -3.37 12.05 -0.55
C ILE A 98 -3.08 13.54 -0.80
N ILE A 99 -3.62 14.41 0.07
CA ILE A 99 -3.39 15.85 0.00
C ILE A 99 -2.27 16.21 0.98
N ILE A 100 -1.12 16.56 0.43
CA ILE A 100 0.06 16.95 1.21
C ILE A 100 -0.02 18.41 1.66
N ASP A 101 0.52 18.68 2.83
CA ASP A 101 0.66 20.04 3.35
C ASP A 101 1.94 20.75 2.84
N LYS A 102 2.19 21.96 3.34
CA LYS A 102 3.37 22.76 2.99
C LYS A 102 4.71 22.12 3.38
N ASN A 103 4.69 21.16 4.33
CA ASN A 103 5.88 20.43 4.78
C ASN A 103 6.04 19.11 4.00
N LYS A 104 5.19 18.86 2.99
CA LYS A 104 5.08 17.58 2.28
C LYS A 104 4.70 16.43 3.22
N GLU A 105 3.85 16.70 4.20
CA GLU A 105 3.31 15.71 5.12
C GLU A 105 1.88 15.37 4.74
N TYR A 106 1.46 14.13 5.01
CA TYR A 106 0.09 13.66 4.82
C TYR A 106 -0.42 12.98 6.08
N ILE A 107 -1.64 13.32 6.46
CA ILE A 107 -2.40 12.65 7.52
C ILE A 107 -3.79 12.36 6.97
N SER A 108 -4.19 11.07 6.97
CA SER A 108 -5.49 10.67 6.43
C SER A 108 -6.67 11.32 7.16
N ASN A 109 -7.67 11.72 6.39
CA ASN A 109 -8.91 12.29 6.91
C ASN A 109 -10.05 11.27 6.98
N THR A 110 -9.80 10.03 6.59
CA THR A 110 -10.79 8.95 6.54
C THR A 110 -10.38 7.75 7.40
N GLU A 111 -11.37 6.99 7.82
CA GLU A 111 -11.22 5.67 8.42
C GLU A 111 -11.24 4.55 7.35
N GLN A 112 -11.33 4.92 6.08
CA GLN A 112 -11.41 3.97 4.95
C GLN A 112 -10.03 3.43 4.59
N ILE A 113 -9.46 2.69 5.53
CA ILE A 113 -8.14 2.07 5.45
C ILE A 113 -8.31 0.60 5.78
N PHE A 114 -7.55 -0.26 5.11
CA PHE A 114 -7.42 -1.65 5.54
C PHE A 114 -5.99 -2.16 5.35
N LEU A 115 -5.64 -3.17 6.13
CA LEU A 115 -4.46 -4.00 5.90
C LEU A 115 -4.85 -5.25 5.11
N TYR A 116 -3.93 -5.76 4.32
CA TYR A 116 -4.08 -7.03 3.61
C TYR A 116 -2.87 -7.93 3.88
N SER A 117 -3.12 -9.17 4.26
CA SER A 117 -2.09 -10.20 4.37
C SER A 117 -2.17 -11.16 3.18
N PHE A 118 -1.05 -11.32 2.49
CA PHE A 118 -0.94 -12.30 1.40
C PHE A 118 -0.90 -13.74 1.91
N GLU A 119 -0.41 -13.95 3.13
CA GLU A 119 -0.35 -15.27 3.75
C GLU A 119 -1.76 -15.80 4.06
N THR A 120 -2.59 -14.99 4.70
CA THR A 120 -3.96 -15.37 5.05
C THR A 120 -4.97 -15.08 3.94
N LYS A 121 -4.60 -14.26 2.95
CA LYS A 121 -5.45 -13.76 1.86
C LYS A 121 -6.69 -13.01 2.38
N LYS A 122 -6.50 -12.27 3.49
CA LYS A 122 -7.58 -11.53 4.16
C LYS A 122 -7.26 -10.05 4.29
N LYS A 123 -8.30 -9.23 4.21
CA LYS A 123 -8.26 -7.84 4.62
C LYS A 123 -8.66 -7.70 6.09
N TYR A 124 -8.14 -6.65 6.71
CA TYR A 124 -8.39 -6.27 8.10
C TYR A 124 -8.73 -4.80 8.12
N ASP A 125 -9.99 -4.51 8.38
CA ASP A 125 -10.51 -3.15 8.31
C ASP A 125 -9.98 -2.32 9.49
N TYR A 126 -9.74 -1.04 9.24
CA TYR A 126 -9.42 -0.08 10.27
C TYR A 126 -10.64 0.18 11.16
N ILE A 127 -10.45 0.05 12.46
CA ILE A 127 -11.48 0.25 13.49
C ILE A 127 -11.10 1.36 14.47
N GLY A 128 -10.00 2.08 14.20
CA GLY A 128 -9.57 3.22 14.99
C GLY A 128 -10.62 4.33 14.97
N LYS A 129 -10.76 5.04 16.09
CA LYS A 129 -11.78 6.09 16.24
C LYS A 129 -11.27 7.46 15.80
N GLU A 130 -10.00 7.58 15.49
CA GLU A 130 -9.36 8.86 15.20
C GLU A 130 -8.97 8.94 13.72
N LYS A 131 -9.03 10.16 13.19
CA LYS A 131 -8.41 10.49 11.91
C LYS A 131 -6.90 10.24 12.00
N GLY A 132 -6.27 9.98 10.88
CA GLY A 132 -4.83 9.77 10.87
C GLY A 132 -4.39 8.32 10.98
N GLY A 133 -5.26 7.37 10.61
CA GLY A 133 -4.91 5.96 10.52
C GLY A 133 -3.82 5.63 9.50
N LEU A 134 -3.51 6.57 8.59
CA LEU A 134 -2.38 6.50 7.67
C LEU A 134 -1.72 7.88 7.59
N LYS A 135 -0.39 7.90 7.72
CA LYS A 135 0.41 9.14 7.68
C LYS A 135 1.65 8.90 6.81
N PHE A 136 2.06 9.92 6.07
CA PHE A 136 3.29 9.88 5.27
C PHE A 136 4.22 11.03 5.62
N ASN A 137 5.51 10.77 5.53
CA ASN A 137 6.61 11.73 5.67
C ASN A 137 6.58 12.50 7.01
N ILE A 138 6.22 11.83 8.11
CA ILE A 138 6.13 12.42 9.45
C ILE A 138 7.35 11.98 10.29
N ASN A 139 8.08 12.91 10.89
CA ASN A 139 9.21 12.66 11.80
C ASN A 139 10.24 11.66 11.20
N ASP A 140 10.68 11.89 9.98
CA ASP A 140 11.63 11.03 9.24
C ASP A 140 11.12 9.60 9.00
N LYS A 141 9.82 9.38 9.14
CA LYS A 141 9.17 8.12 8.76
C LYS A 141 8.45 8.28 7.45
N MET A 142 8.69 7.33 6.53
CA MET A 142 8.03 7.35 5.21
C MET A 142 6.55 7.04 5.36
N ILE A 143 6.21 6.00 6.14
CA ILE A 143 4.84 5.53 6.32
C ILE A 143 4.61 5.19 7.79
N ILE A 144 3.50 5.68 8.35
CA ILE A 144 3.00 5.31 9.67
C ILE A 144 1.55 4.88 9.53
N VAL A 145 1.18 3.74 10.10
CA VAL A 145 -0.17 3.18 10.04
C VAL A 145 -0.69 2.91 11.44
N GLY A 146 -1.96 3.20 11.65
CA GLY A 146 -2.60 3.10 12.96
C GLY A 146 -2.02 4.11 13.94
N ASP A 147 -2.09 3.76 15.23
CA ASP A 147 -1.44 4.53 16.31
C ASP A 147 0.02 4.05 16.46
N ASP A 148 0.85 4.39 15.47
CA ASP A 148 2.25 3.96 15.34
C ASP A 148 2.41 2.42 15.35
N GLU A 149 1.40 1.71 14.86
CA GLU A 149 1.36 0.24 14.88
C GLU A 149 2.24 -0.38 13.79
N ILE A 150 2.30 0.28 12.61
CA ILE A 150 3.26 -0.07 11.56
C ILE A 150 4.03 1.19 11.20
N ILE A 151 5.33 1.12 11.27
CA ILE A 151 6.22 2.23 10.95
C ILE A 151 7.22 1.75 9.92
N ILE A 152 7.36 2.49 8.82
CA ILE A 152 8.37 2.24 7.79
C ILE A 152 9.27 3.46 7.74
N ASP A 153 10.55 3.23 7.94
CA ASP A 153 11.56 4.28 7.94
C ASP A 153 11.72 4.90 6.55
N LYS A 154 12.16 6.14 6.48
CA LYS A 154 12.46 6.80 5.21
C LYS A 154 13.60 6.10 4.48
N ASP A 155 14.62 5.67 5.21
CA ASP A 155 15.67 4.79 4.72
C ASP A 155 15.32 3.31 5.01
N PHE A 156 14.24 2.83 4.42
CA PHE A 156 13.66 1.53 4.72
C PHE A 156 14.58 0.36 4.34
N TYR A 157 15.49 0.53 3.38
CA TYR A 157 16.46 -0.52 3.03
C TYR A 157 17.50 -0.74 4.13
N SER A 158 17.91 0.33 4.82
CA SER A 158 18.89 0.24 5.92
C SER A 158 18.21 -0.01 7.27
N ASN A 159 17.09 0.67 7.52
CA ASN A 159 16.45 0.69 8.83
C ASN A 159 15.22 -0.22 8.92
N GLY A 160 14.65 -0.61 7.77
CA GLY A 160 13.48 -1.48 7.71
C GLY A 160 12.22 -0.83 8.25
N GLY A 161 11.44 -1.62 8.99
CA GLY A 161 10.21 -1.20 9.61
C GLY A 161 9.97 -1.86 10.96
N ILE A 162 8.97 -1.36 11.66
CA ILE A 162 8.50 -1.86 12.95
C ILE A 162 7.02 -2.20 12.83
N PHE A 163 6.65 -3.33 13.40
CA PHE A 163 5.28 -3.78 13.51
C PHE A 163 4.95 -4.00 15.00
N ASN A 164 4.29 -3.02 15.59
CA ASN A 164 3.92 -3.02 17.00
C ASN A 164 2.64 -3.82 17.20
N PHE A 165 2.76 -5.05 17.65
CA PHE A 165 1.63 -5.93 17.91
C PHE A 165 1.27 -5.96 19.42
N PRO A 166 -0.01 -6.08 19.81
CA PRO A 166 -1.19 -6.26 18.96
C PRO A 166 -1.64 -4.97 18.26
N LEU A 167 -2.14 -5.12 17.04
CA LEU A 167 -2.77 -4.02 16.33
C LEU A 167 -4.12 -3.69 16.99
N LYS A 168 -4.25 -2.50 17.54
CA LYS A 168 -5.48 -2.04 18.21
C LYS A 168 -6.40 -1.30 17.27
N SER A 169 -5.82 -0.75 16.20
CA SER A 169 -6.53 0.07 15.21
C SER A 169 -7.12 -0.75 14.06
N PHE A 170 -6.92 -2.07 14.06
CA PHE A 170 -7.43 -2.96 13.02
C PHE A 170 -8.17 -4.15 13.61
N ASP A 171 -9.17 -4.66 12.87
CA ASP A 171 -9.92 -5.85 13.26
C ASP A 171 -9.08 -7.13 13.03
N VAL A 172 -8.15 -7.35 13.93
CA VAL A 172 -7.18 -8.46 13.89
C VAL A 172 -7.36 -9.45 15.04
N SER A 173 -8.53 -9.53 15.61
CA SER A 173 -8.83 -10.27 16.85
C SER A 173 -8.39 -11.75 16.89
N THR A 174 -7.95 -12.31 15.75
CA THR A 174 -7.57 -13.72 15.61
C THR A 174 -6.20 -13.95 15.00
N ILE A 175 -5.36 -12.90 14.84
CA ILE A 175 -4.13 -13.00 14.06
C ILE A 175 -2.89 -13.01 14.95
N ASN A 176 -1.95 -13.86 14.58
CA ASN A 176 -0.58 -13.82 15.06
C ASN A 176 0.22 -12.81 14.20
N ARG A 177 1.05 -11.97 14.84
CA ARG A 177 1.96 -11.01 14.14
C ARG A 177 2.80 -11.63 13.02
N ASN A 178 3.16 -12.91 13.15
CA ASN A 178 3.97 -13.65 12.19
C ASN A 178 3.38 -13.68 10.77
N VAL A 179 2.11 -13.36 10.64
CA VAL A 179 1.42 -13.25 9.34
C VAL A 179 1.90 -12.06 8.52
N PHE A 180 2.42 -11.02 9.17
CA PHE A 180 2.86 -9.79 8.50
C PHE A 180 4.39 -9.66 8.45
N THR A 181 5.10 -9.93 9.54
CA THR A 181 6.51 -9.55 9.65
C THR A 181 7.42 -10.58 10.33
N GLY A 182 6.91 -11.70 10.81
CA GLY A 182 7.69 -12.64 11.60
C GLY A 182 7.73 -12.30 13.11
N GLU A 183 8.60 -12.98 13.88
CA GLU A 183 8.46 -13.06 15.35
C GLU A 183 8.82 -11.78 16.11
N ASN A 184 9.73 -10.96 15.60
CA ASN A 184 10.36 -9.90 16.39
C ASN A 184 9.70 -8.51 16.28
N GLY A 185 8.65 -8.36 15.47
CA GLY A 185 8.01 -7.06 15.22
C GLY A 185 8.87 -6.06 14.43
N LYS A 186 10.17 -6.28 14.31
CA LYS A 186 11.04 -5.58 13.36
C LYS A 186 11.15 -6.40 12.09
N PHE A 187 11.18 -5.74 10.95
CA PHE A 187 11.33 -6.39 9.66
C PHE A 187 12.24 -5.59 8.73
N SER A 188 12.95 -6.28 7.88
CA SER A 188 13.75 -5.68 6.83
C SER A 188 12.95 -5.63 5.55
N VAL A 189 12.84 -4.46 4.94
CA VAL A 189 12.08 -4.27 3.72
C VAL A 189 12.91 -4.71 2.52
N LYS A 190 12.38 -5.65 1.75
CA LYS A 190 12.98 -6.14 0.51
C LYS A 190 12.52 -5.30 -0.68
N ASN A 191 11.22 -4.97 -0.72
CA ASN A 191 10.65 -4.13 -1.76
C ASN A 191 9.39 -3.40 -1.27
N ILE A 192 9.15 -2.21 -1.82
CA ILE A 192 7.89 -1.46 -1.68
C ILE A 192 7.41 -1.08 -3.08
N GLU A 193 6.13 -1.30 -3.34
CA GLU A 193 5.46 -0.83 -4.55
C GLU A 193 4.15 -0.15 -4.17
N VAL A 194 3.87 1.00 -4.79
CA VAL A 194 2.66 1.77 -4.55
C VAL A 194 1.86 1.88 -5.84
N TYR A 195 0.58 1.56 -5.73
CA TYR A 195 -0.35 1.58 -6.85
C TYR A 195 -1.55 2.47 -6.56
N CYS A 196 -2.02 3.16 -7.60
CA CYS A 196 -3.32 3.81 -7.61
C CYS A 196 -4.33 2.93 -8.36
N PHE A 197 -5.50 2.69 -7.75
CA PHE A 197 -6.62 1.95 -8.34
C PHE A 197 -7.70 2.93 -8.76
N SER A 198 -7.73 3.28 -10.03
CA SER A 198 -8.63 4.30 -10.59
C SER A 198 -9.68 3.71 -11.51
N GLN A 199 -10.80 4.41 -11.64
CA GLN A 199 -11.79 4.17 -12.70
C GLN A 199 -11.54 5.02 -13.95
N TYR A 200 -10.61 5.96 -13.90
CA TYR A 200 -10.28 6.83 -15.01
C TYR A 200 -8.88 6.52 -15.53
N GLN A 201 -8.75 6.49 -16.84
CA GLN A 201 -7.45 6.54 -17.46
C GLN A 201 -6.95 7.98 -17.34
N TYR A 202 -5.96 8.21 -16.47
CA TYR A 202 -5.28 9.50 -16.46
C TYR A 202 -4.45 9.59 -17.74
N ASN A 203 -4.81 10.52 -18.62
CA ASN A 203 -3.93 10.94 -19.71
C ASN A 203 -2.87 11.87 -19.07
N LEU A 204 -1.83 11.27 -18.54
CA LEU A 204 -0.66 11.96 -18.02
C LEU A 204 0.22 12.43 -19.16
#